data_22a74282fe6b38987ac51956ae6accaa
#
_entry.id   22a74282fe6b38987ac51956ae6accaa
#
_cell.length_a   1.000
_cell.length_b   1.000
_cell.length_c   1.000
_cell.angle_alpha   90.00
_cell.angle_beta   90.00
_cell.angle_gamma   90.00
#
_symmetry.space_group_name_H-M   'P 1'
#
loop_
_entity.id
_entity.type
_entity.pdbx_description
1 polymer ?
#
loop_
_entity_poly.entity_id
_entity_poly.type
_entity_poly.pdbx_seq_one_letter_code
_entity_poly.pdbx_strand_id
1 'polypeptide(L)'
;MVRSDKASSGVGFTLEPESGFPDIVQISGVWGLGENIVQGTVTPDEFFVFKPTLLQGKNAIIQKKLGEKAKTMIYGNDENNPVDNIATPKEMQEQFVLNDEEVTKIANWALIIENHYQKPMDIEWAKDGITNEVFIIQARPETVHSQRNPLLVKEYKLLNIGESVTYSEAIGSKIAIGRARILQSPEESGQLQTGEIVISDFTSPDWDPVLKNAGAIITNKGGKNQPCFYCCQGIGRSGYCWLWRCN
;
A
#
# COMPACT_ATOMS: atom_id res chain seq x y z
N MET A 1 7.83 0.83 -25.38
CA MET A 1 6.78 1.63 -24.68
C MET A 1 5.69 0.68 -24.24
N VAL A 2 5.39 0.67 -22.98
CA VAL A 2 4.34 -0.18 -22.40
C VAL A 2 2.97 0.29 -22.90
N ARG A 3 2.13 -0.62 -23.38
CA ARG A 3 0.72 -0.36 -23.67
C ARG A 3 -0.03 -0.27 -22.34
N SER A 4 -0.16 0.94 -21.80
CA SER A 4 -0.75 1.17 -20.48
C SER A 4 -2.20 0.70 -20.34
N ASP A 5 -2.94 0.65 -21.44
CA ASP A 5 -4.31 0.12 -21.49
C ASP A 5 -4.41 -1.41 -21.30
N LYS A 6 -3.31 -2.14 -21.47
CA LYS A 6 -3.20 -3.60 -21.32
C LYS A 6 -2.13 -4.02 -20.30
N ALA A 7 -1.38 -3.05 -19.80
CA ALA A 7 -0.28 -3.26 -18.88
C ALA A 7 -0.78 -3.42 -17.43
N SER A 8 0.10 -3.89 -16.58
CA SER A 8 -0.04 -3.78 -15.13
C SER A 8 1.27 -3.31 -14.51
N SER A 9 1.19 -2.75 -13.34
CA SER A 9 2.36 -2.26 -12.63
C SER A 9 2.10 -2.27 -11.13
N GLY A 10 3.15 -2.11 -10.35
CA GLY A 10 2.99 -2.11 -8.92
C GLY A 10 4.28 -1.95 -8.15
N VAL A 11 4.18 -2.22 -6.86
CA VAL A 11 5.28 -2.14 -5.90
C VAL A 11 5.50 -3.49 -5.23
N GLY A 12 6.69 -3.68 -4.70
CA GLY A 12 7.03 -4.86 -3.93
C GLY A 12 7.97 -4.51 -2.78
N PHE A 13 7.77 -5.14 -1.64
CA PHE A 13 8.57 -4.96 -0.44
C PHE A 13 9.22 -6.28 -0.06
N THR A 14 10.50 -6.25 0.30
CA THR A 14 11.19 -7.44 0.79
C THR A 14 11.02 -7.66 2.29
N LEU A 15 10.04 -7.04 2.89
CA LEU A 15 9.50 -7.31 4.21
C LEU A 15 8.00 -7.02 4.20
N GLU A 16 7.28 -7.44 5.22
CA GLU A 16 5.89 -7.03 5.40
C GLU A 16 5.87 -5.59 5.94
N PRO A 17 5.31 -4.60 5.17
CA PRO A 17 5.49 -3.18 5.48
C PRO A 17 4.79 -2.72 6.77
N GLU A 18 3.85 -3.48 7.31
CA GLU A 18 3.10 -3.11 8.50
C GLU A 18 3.82 -3.53 9.79
N SER A 19 4.20 -4.80 9.88
CA SER A 19 4.87 -5.36 11.05
C SER A 19 6.39 -5.25 10.99
N GLY A 20 6.96 -5.16 9.78
CA GLY A 20 8.39 -5.29 9.53
C GLY A 20 8.87 -6.74 9.51
N PHE A 21 7.94 -7.72 9.34
CA PHE A 21 8.31 -9.14 9.32
C PHE A 21 9.20 -9.43 8.12
N PRO A 22 10.45 -9.93 8.33
CA PRO A 22 11.47 -9.98 7.30
C PRO A 22 11.31 -11.14 6.30
N ASP A 23 10.59 -12.20 6.67
CA ASP A 23 10.52 -13.43 5.86
C ASP A 23 9.40 -13.44 4.81
N ILE A 24 8.83 -12.26 4.49
CA ILE A 24 7.81 -12.06 3.47
C ILE A 24 8.35 -11.14 2.37
N VAL A 25 7.99 -11.45 1.12
CA VAL A 25 7.93 -10.48 0.03
C VAL A 25 6.46 -10.17 -0.20
N GLN A 26 6.06 -8.90 -0.01
CA GLN A 26 4.73 -8.41 -0.35
C GLN A 26 4.78 -7.72 -1.70
N ILE A 27 3.92 -8.13 -2.62
CA ILE A 27 3.80 -7.55 -3.96
C ILE A 27 2.38 -7.02 -4.11
N SER A 28 2.26 -5.78 -4.59
CA SER A 28 0.96 -5.15 -4.88
C SER A 28 0.92 -4.72 -6.34
N GLY A 29 -0.26 -4.79 -6.97
CA GLY A 29 -0.40 -4.46 -8.38
C GLY A 29 -1.77 -3.93 -8.78
N VAL A 30 -1.77 -3.11 -9.84
CA VAL A 30 -2.93 -2.52 -10.48
C VAL A 30 -2.84 -2.63 -12.00
N TRP A 31 -3.94 -2.44 -12.67
CA TRP A 31 -3.96 -2.28 -14.13
C TRP A 31 -3.45 -0.90 -14.53
N GLY A 32 -2.70 -0.85 -15.64
CA GLY A 32 -2.14 0.39 -16.17
C GLY A 32 -0.89 0.86 -15.46
N LEU A 33 -0.74 2.20 -15.36
CA LEU A 33 0.39 2.86 -14.73
C LEU A 33 0.31 2.80 -13.20
N GLY A 34 1.46 2.67 -12.53
CA GLY A 34 1.57 2.45 -11.09
C GLY A 34 1.25 3.65 -10.21
N GLU A 35 1.05 4.82 -10.78
CA GLU A 35 0.81 6.05 -10.02
C GLU A 35 -0.47 5.98 -9.16
N ASN A 36 -1.49 5.24 -9.61
CA ASN A 36 -2.70 4.99 -8.82
C ASN A 36 -2.42 4.25 -7.50
N ILE A 37 -1.38 3.41 -7.42
CA ILE A 37 -0.96 2.77 -6.16
C ILE A 37 -0.32 3.82 -5.26
N VAL A 38 0.60 4.60 -5.80
CA VAL A 38 1.35 5.62 -5.04
C VAL A 38 0.41 6.69 -4.51
N GLN A 39 -0.57 7.12 -5.30
CA GLN A 39 -1.59 8.08 -4.89
C GLN A 39 -2.68 7.48 -3.99
N GLY A 40 -2.75 6.14 -3.88
CA GLY A 40 -3.78 5.45 -3.10
C GLY A 40 -5.20 5.62 -3.63
N THR A 41 -5.35 5.92 -4.92
CA THR A 41 -6.66 6.15 -5.55
C THR A 41 -7.43 4.88 -5.87
N VAL A 42 -6.77 3.71 -5.77
CA VAL A 42 -7.33 2.38 -6.00
C VAL A 42 -6.87 1.39 -4.94
N THR A 43 -7.68 0.36 -4.70
CA THR A 43 -7.30 -0.80 -3.89
C THR A 43 -6.62 -1.83 -4.78
N PRO A 44 -5.30 -2.09 -4.62
CA PRO A 44 -4.56 -3.02 -5.47
C PRO A 44 -4.81 -4.47 -5.12
N ASP A 45 -4.41 -5.39 -6.01
CA ASP A 45 -4.18 -6.78 -5.64
C ASP A 45 -2.97 -6.87 -4.72
N GLU A 46 -2.98 -7.81 -3.78
CA GLU A 46 -1.85 -8.08 -2.88
C GLU A 46 -1.49 -9.57 -2.90
N PHE A 47 -0.19 -9.83 -2.96
CA PHE A 47 0.39 -11.16 -2.95
C PHE A 47 1.44 -11.24 -1.86
N PHE A 48 1.36 -12.29 -1.03
CA PHE A 48 2.30 -12.52 0.06
C PHE A 48 3.09 -13.79 -0.23
N VAL A 49 4.40 -13.65 -0.36
CA VAL A 49 5.33 -14.73 -0.71
C VAL A 49 6.27 -14.99 0.45
N PHE A 50 6.30 -16.22 0.96
CA PHE A 50 7.14 -16.60 2.07
C PHE A 50 8.55 -16.97 1.59
N LYS A 51 9.56 -16.19 1.98
CA LYS A 51 10.94 -16.31 1.53
C LYS A 51 11.57 -17.69 1.78
N PRO A 52 11.42 -18.30 2.97
CA PRO A 52 12.04 -19.62 3.23
C PRO A 52 11.60 -20.73 2.28
N THR A 53 10.32 -20.76 1.88
CA THR A 53 9.83 -21.74 0.91
C THR A 53 10.21 -21.38 -0.52
N LEU A 54 10.27 -20.09 -0.85
CA LEU A 54 10.73 -19.60 -2.14
C LEU A 54 12.18 -20.01 -2.41
N LEU A 55 13.06 -19.84 -1.43
CA LEU A 55 14.48 -20.24 -1.52
C LEU A 55 14.67 -21.76 -1.67
N GLN A 56 13.68 -22.55 -1.23
CA GLN A 56 13.69 -24.01 -1.42
C GLN A 56 13.08 -24.46 -2.75
N GLY A 57 12.64 -23.51 -3.61
CA GLY A 57 11.97 -23.84 -4.87
C GLY A 57 10.57 -24.46 -4.70
N LYS A 58 9.94 -24.26 -3.54
CA LYS A 58 8.59 -24.75 -3.22
C LYS A 58 7.54 -23.70 -3.50
N ASN A 59 6.26 -24.10 -3.47
CA ASN A 59 5.16 -23.12 -3.51
C ASN A 59 5.28 -22.16 -2.31
N ALA A 60 5.48 -20.88 -2.62
CA ALA A 60 5.81 -19.86 -1.64
C ALA A 60 4.72 -18.79 -1.48
N ILE A 61 3.73 -18.76 -2.37
CA ILE A 61 2.62 -17.81 -2.29
C ILE A 61 1.68 -18.30 -1.19
N ILE A 62 1.66 -17.59 -0.05
CA ILE A 62 0.87 -17.98 1.12
C ILE A 62 -0.49 -17.29 1.18
N GLN A 63 -0.64 -16.14 0.51
CA GLN A 63 -1.89 -15.39 0.46
C GLN A 63 -1.98 -14.57 -0.82
N LYS A 64 -3.19 -14.45 -1.36
CA LYS A 64 -3.56 -13.53 -2.43
C LYS A 64 -4.83 -12.81 -2.01
N LYS A 65 -4.86 -11.48 -2.19
CA LYS A 65 -6.04 -10.65 -1.97
C LYS A 65 -6.37 -9.94 -3.27
N LEU A 66 -7.59 -10.10 -3.73
CA LEU A 66 -8.10 -9.39 -4.90
C LEU A 66 -8.49 -7.98 -4.51
N GLY A 67 -7.91 -6.98 -5.17
CA GLY A 67 -8.26 -5.59 -5.01
C GLY A 67 -9.45 -5.18 -5.88
N GLU A 68 -10.11 -4.08 -5.55
CA GLU A 68 -11.21 -3.55 -6.35
C GLU A 68 -10.72 -3.01 -7.70
N LYS A 69 -9.54 -2.38 -7.74
CA LYS A 69 -8.91 -1.81 -8.96
C LYS A 69 -9.89 -1.01 -9.82
N ALA A 70 -10.73 -0.17 -9.18
CA ALA A 70 -11.85 0.51 -9.84
C ALA A 70 -11.42 1.43 -10.99
N LYS A 71 -10.16 1.86 -11.02
CA LYS A 71 -9.61 2.75 -12.06
C LYS A 71 -8.31 2.19 -12.63
N THR A 72 -8.14 2.39 -13.92
CA THR A 72 -6.90 2.09 -14.65
C THR A 72 -6.32 3.41 -15.17
N MET A 73 -5.06 3.70 -14.83
CA MET A 73 -4.37 4.87 -15.37
C MET A 73 -3.66 4.49 -16.67
N ILE A 74 -3.95 5.25 -17.72
CA ILE A 74 -3.38 5.05 -19.06
C ILE A 74 -2.70 6.33 -19.54
N TYR A 75 -1.85 6.22 -20.56
CA TYR A 75 -1.36 7.40 -21.26
C TYR A 75 -2.51 8.09 -21.99
N GLY A 76 -2.64 9.40 -21.74
CA GLY A 76 -3.57 10.28 -22.45
C GLY A 76 -3.05 10.68 -23.84
N ASN A 77 -3.93 11.26 -24.64
CA ASN A 77 -3.59 11.79 -25.96
C ASN A 77 -3.36 13.32 -25.93
N ASP A 78 -3.56 13.98 -24.81
CA ASP A 78 -3.40 15.43 -24.65
C ASP A 78 -2.03 15.73 -24.08
N GLU A 79 -1.27 16.64 -24.75
CA GLU A 79 0.04 17.09 -24.28
C GLU A 79 -0.02 17.81 -22.92
N ASN A 80 -1.15 18.45 -22.59
CA ASN A 80 -1.36 19.10 -21.30
C ASN A 80 -1.82 18.13 -20.20
N ASN A 81 -2.34 16.96 -20.58
CA ASN A 81 -2.77 15.92 -19.66
C ASN A 81 -2.24 14.55 -20.14
N PRO A 82 -0.99 14.20 -19.82
CA PRO A 82 -0.32 13.05 -20.40
C PRO A 82 -0.84 11.70 -19.89
N VAL A 83 -1.70 11.70 -18.87
CA VAL A 83 -2.30 10.49 -18.29
C VAL A 83 -3.79 10.68 -18.04
N ASP A 84 -4.56 9.62 -18.25
CA ASP A 84 -5.99 9.57 -18.00
C ASP A 84 -6.34 8.43 -17.06
N ASN A 85 -7.30 8.66 -16.16
CA ASN A 85 -7.89 7.60 -15.34
C ASN A 85 -9.23 7.17 -15.92
N ILE A 86 -9.28 5.94 -16.43
CA ILE A 86 -10.50 5.33 -16.95
C ILE A 86 -11.08 4.32 -15.96
N ALA A 87 -12.39 4.09 -16.02
CA ALA A 87 -13.00 3.02 -15.23
C ALA A 87 -12.50 1.66 -15.69
N THR A 88 -12.02 0.83 -14.76
CA THR A 88 -11.59 -0.53 -15.05
C THR A 88 -12.82 -1.40 -15.38
N PRO A 89 -12.83 -2.14 -16.50
CA PRO A 89 -13.89 -3.11 -16.80
C PRO A 89 -14.07 -4.13 -15.67
N LYS A 90 -15.31 -4.51 -15.36
CA LYS A 90 -15.60 -5.44 -14.25
C LYS A 90 -14.87 -6.78 -14.39
N GLU A 91 -14.77 -7.29 -15.61
CA GLU A 91 -14.05 -8.53 -15.90
C GLU A 91 -12.56 -8.45 -15.48
N MET A 92 -11.94 -7.28 -15.65
CA MET A 92 -10.56 -7.05 -15.22
C MET A 92 -10.46 -6.81 -13.69
N GLN A 93 -11.48 -6.22 -13.07
CA GLN A 93 -11.50 -6.06 -11.61
C GLN A 93 -11.56 -7.41 -10.88
N GLU A 94 -12.23 -8.40 -11.47
CA GLU A 94 -12.40 -9.75 -10.93
C GLU A 94 -11.19 -10.67 -11.21
N GLN A 95 -10.16 -10.19 -11.90
CA GLN A 95 -8.94 -10.94 -12.22
C GLN A 95 -7.73 -10.33 -11.50
N PHE A 96 -6.81 -11.20 -11.08
CA PHE A 96 -5.51 -10.75 -10.60
C PHE A 96 -4.67 -10.18 -11.75
N VAL A 97 -3.94 -9.09 -11.46
CA VAL A 97 -3.03 -8.44 -12.42
C VAL A 97 -1.79 -9.28 -12.76
N LEU A 98 -1.44 -10.22 -11.90
CA LEU A 98 -0.34 -11.17 -12.04
C LEU A 98 -0.82 -12.61 -11.84
N ASN A 99 -0.23 -13.53 -12.59
CA ASN A 99 -0.33 -14.96 -12.33
C ASN A 99 0.75 -15.42 -11.31
N ASP A 100 0.66 -16.66 -10.85
CA ASP A 100 1.54 -17.21 -9.80
C ASP A 100 3.01 -17.31 -10.24
N GLU A 101 3.28 -17.54 -11.52
CA GLU A 101 4.63 -17.58 -12.08
C GLU A 101 5.26 -16.18 -12.09
N GLU A 102 4.50 -15.16 -12.47
CA GLU A 102 4.92 -13.76 -12.47
C GLU A 102 5.18 -13.26 -11.06
N VAL A 103 4.29 -13.58 -10.10
CA VAL A 103 4.50 -13.27 -8.68
C VAL A 103 5.79 -13.91 -8.16
N THR A 104 5.99 -15.19 -8.46
CA THR A 104 7.21 -15.93 -8.06
C THR A 104 8.46 -15.31 -8.69
N LYS A 105 8.39 -14.89 -9.95
CA LYS A 105 9.50 -14.24 -10.67
C LYS A 105 9.88 -12.92 -10.03
N ILE A 106 8.89 -12.05 -9.74
CA ILE A 106 9.12 -10.76 -9.07
C ILE A 106 9.71 -11.00 -7.67
N ALA A 107 9.18 -11.95 -6.91
CA ALA A 107 9.68 -12.27 -5.57
C ALA A 107 11.14 -12.75 -5.59
N ASN A 108 11.52 -13.58 -6.55
CA ASN A 108 12.92 -14.01 -6.71
C ASN A 108 13.83 -12.82 -7.02
N TRP A 109 13.43 -11.92 -7.92
CA TRP A 109 14.20 -10.71 -8.21
C TRP A 109 14.32 -9.80 -6.99
N ALA A 110 13.24 -9.64 -6.22
CA ALA A 110 13.26 -8.89 -4.97
C ALA A 110 14.31 -9.45 -3.99
N LEU A 111 14.43 -10.79 -3.86
CA LEU A 111 15.46 -11.43 -3.04
C LEU A 111 16.85 -11.22 -3.58
N ILE A 112 17.05 -11.25 -4.89
CA ILE A 112 18.36 -10.98 -5.51
C ILE A 112 18.78 -9.54 -5.18
N ILE A 113 17.87 -8.59 -5.30
CA ILE A 113 18.10 -7.17 -5.00
C ILE A 113 18.39 -6.98 -3.50
N GLU A 114 17.57 -7.55 -2.62
CA GLU A 114 17.80 -7.51 -1.16
C GLU A 114 19.16 -8.06 -0.78
N ASN A 115 19.53 -9.22 -1.33
CA ASN A 115 20.82 -9.85 -1.09
C ASN A 115 21.98 -9.02 -1.61
N HIS A 116 21.82 -8.33 -2.74
CA HIS A 116 22.84 -7.44 -3.28
C HIS A 116 23.11 -6.24 -2.38
N TYR A 117 22.04 -5.58 -1.92
CA TYR A 117 22.16 -4.38 -1.09
C TYR A 117 22.26 -4.67 0.42
N GLN A 118 22.07 -5.93 0.85
CA GLN A 118 22.10 -6.36 2.26
C GLN A 118 21.19 -5.54 3.16
N LYS A 119 20.01 -5.15 2.63
CA LYS A 119 18.98 -4.34 3.29
C LYS A 119 17.61 -4.70 2.74
N PRO A 120 16.54 -4.55 3.55
CA PRO A 120 15.18 -4.59 3.01
C PRO A 120 14.99 -3.54 1.91
N MET A 121 14.28 -3.92 0.87
CA MET A 121 14.11 -3.13 -0.34
C MET A 121 12.64 -2.88 -0.65
N ASP A 122 12.39 -1.72 -1.19
CA ASP A 122 11.18 -1.29 -1.86
C ASP A 122 11.46 -1.27 -3.37
N ILE A 123 10.69 -2.00 -4.14
CA ILE A 123 10.86 -2.14 -5.60
C ILE A 123 9.61 -1.69 -6.34
N GLU A 124 9.81 -1.13 -7.51
CA GLU A 124 8.74 -0.88 -8.47
C GLU A 124 8.88 -1.83 -9.65
N TRP A 125 7.77 -2.38 -10.11
CA TRP A 125 7.73 -3.31 -11.23
C TRP A 125 6.65 -2.92 -12.23
N ALA A 126 6.82 -3.32 -13.49
CA ALA A 126 5.81 -3.19 -14.53
C ALA A 126 5.80 -4.42 -15.43
N LYS A 127 4.62 -4.71 -15.98
CA LYS A 127 4.39 -5.74 -16.98
C LYS A 127 4.00 -5.08 -18.31
N ASP A 128 4.70 -5.42 -19.38
CA ASP A 128 4.38 -4.92 -20.72
C ASP A 128 3.05 -5.48 -21.22
N GLY A 129 2.19 -4.61 -21.74
CA GLY A 129 0.86 -4.99 -22.21
C GLY A 129 0.84 -5.72 -23.58
N ILE A 130 2.00 -5.88 -24.24
CA ILE A 130 2.12 -6.57 -25.54
C ILE A 130 2.85 -7.90 -25.35
N THR A 131 4.05 -7.87 -24.74
CA THR A 131 4.89 -9.06 -24.57
C THR A 131 4.52 -9.86 -23.31
N ASN A 132 3.77 -9.27 -22.38
CA ASN A 132 3.51 -9.80 -21.05
C ASN A 132 4.78 -10.03 -20.22
N GLU A 133 5.90 -9.44 -20.61
CA GLU A 133 7.13 -9.51 -19.83
C GLU A 133 7.07 -8.58 -18.63
N VAL A 134 7.60 -9.05 -17.50
CA VAL A 134 7.70 -8.29 -16.26
C VAL A 134 9.11 -7.71 -16.14
N PHE A 135 9.21 -6.48 -15.66
CA PHE A 135 10.44 -5.72 -15.47
C PHE A 135 10.50 -5.09 -14.08
N ILE A 136 11.69 -4.96 -13.50
CA ILE A 136 11.95 -4.10 -12.35
C ILE A 136 12.27 -2.70 -12.90
N ILE A 137 11.56 -1.70 -12.40
CA ILE A 137 11.69 -0.30 -12.84
C ILE A 137 12.61 0.47 -11.90
N GLN A 138 12.45 0.25 -10.58
CA GLN A 138 13.21 0.94 -9.55
C GLN A 138 13.41 0.02 -8.36
N ALA A 139 14.50 0.25 -7.62
CA ALA A 139 14.74 -0.36 -6.32
C ALA A 139 15.38 0.66 -5.39
N ARG A 140 14.89 0.75 -4.15
CA ARG A 140 15.43 1.63 -3.11
C ARG A 140 15.41 0.93 -1.75
N PRO A 141 16.36 1.24 -0.83
CA PRO A 141 16.32 0.70 0.51
C PRO A 141 15.05 1.12 1.26
N GLU A 142 14.43 0.17 1.95
CA GLU A 142 13.37 0.45 2.89
C GLU A 142 13.95 1.18 4.12
N THR A 143 13.32 2.28 4.57
CA THR A 143 13.88 3.17 5.57
C THR A 143 13.10 3.20 6.90
N VAL A 144 11.92 2.61 6.94
CA VAL A 144 11.00 2.74 8.09
C VAL A 144 11.23 1.64 9.13
N HIS A 145 11.31 0.39 8.69
CA HIS A 145 11.44 -0.76 9.59
C HIS A 145 12.87 -1.10 9.97
N SER A 146 13.86 -0.67 9.18
CA SER A 146 15.28 -0.88 9.48
C SER A 146 15.73 -0.28 10.83
N GLN A 147 14.94 0.61 11.43
CA GLN A 147 15.22 1.26 12.72
C GLN A 147 14.45 0.65 13.92
N ARG A 148 13.55 -0.33 13.69
CA ARG A 148 12.78 -0.95 14.78
C ARG A 148 13.57 -2.06 15.45
N ASN A 149 13.44 -2.17 16.79
CA ASN A 149 13.99 -3.30 17.53
C ASN A 149 13.09 -4.54 17.32
N PRO A 150 13.54 -5.57 16.59
CA PRO A 150 12.73 -6.74 16.27
C PRO A 150 12.38 -7.61 17.48
N LEU A 151 13.06 -7.39 18.61
CA LEU A 151 12.87 -8.15 19.85
C LEU A 151 11.75 -7.60 20.74
N LEU A 152 11.14 -6.46 20.37
CA LEU A 152 10.10 -5.83 21.18
C LEU A 152 8.74 -5.95 20.50
N VAL A 153 7.94 -6.92 20.91
CA VAL A 153 6.53 -7.05 20.51
C VAL A 153 5.64 -6.40 21.56
N LYS A 154 4.85 -5.41 21.17
CA LYS A 154 3.83 -4.79 22.03
C LYS A 154 2.48 -5.39 21.68
N GLU A 155 1.88 -6.10 22.63
CA GLU A 155 0.53 -6.62 22.52
C GLU A 155 -0.43 -5.73 23.33
N TYR A 156 -1.56 -5.37 22.72
CA TYR A 156 -2.61 -4.60 23.37
C TYR A 156 -3.86 -5.49 23.53
N LYS A 157 -4.40 -5.54 24.75
CA LYS A 157 -5.63 -6.28 25.04
C LYS A 157 -6.74 -5.30 25.42
N LEU A 158 -7.85 -5.34 24.70
CA LEU A 158 -9.04 -4.58 25.01
C LEU A 158 -9.71 -5.21 26.25
N LEU A 159 -9.81 -4.45 27.35
CA LEU A 159 -10.39 -4.94 28.61
C LEU A 159 -11.92 -4.80 28.64
N ASN A 160 -12.44 -3.71 28.10
CA ASN A 160 -13.86 -3.44 28.01
C ASN A 160 -14.25 -3.09 26.58
N ILE A 161 -15.23 -3.81 26.03
CA ILE A 161 -15.76 -3.58 24.69
C ILE A 161 -16.98 -2.68 24.85
N GLY A 162 -16.88 -1.42 24.41
CA GLY A 162 -18.03 -0.53 24.23
C GLY A 162 -18.83 -0.89 22.98
N GLU A 163 -19.85 -0.10 22.68
CA GLU A 163 -20.60 -0.23 21.43
C GLU A 163 -19.69 0.12 20.24
N SER A 164 -19.64 -0.80 19.26
CA SER A 164 -18.84 -0.58 18.06
C SER A 164 -19.63 0.28 17.07
N VAL A 165 -19.11 1.45 16.75
CA VAL A 165 -19.75 2.40 15.82
C VAL A 165 -19.47 2.01 14.37
N THR A 166 -18.29 1.45 14.09
CA THR A 166 -17.89 1.02 12.75
C THR A 166 -16.77 0.00 12.79
N TYR A 167 -16.58 -0.70 11.67
CA TYR A 167 -15.51 -1.66 11.47
C TYR A 167 -14.70 -1.26 10.23
N SER A 168 -13.38 -1.44 10.30
CA SER A 168 -12.48 -1.12 9.20
C SER A 168 -11.23 -2.01 9.23
N GLU A 169 -10.48 -2.04 8.14
CA GLU A 169 -9.17 -2.68 8.13
C GLU A 169 -8.16 -1.77 8.85
N ALA A 170 -7.53 -2.30 9.90
CA ALA A 170 -6.53 -1.56 10.66
C ALA A 170 -5.19 -1.57 9.91
N ILE A 171 -4.53 -0.42 9.86
CA ILE A 171 -3.18 -0.27 9.35
C ILE A 171 -2.29 0.23 10.50
N GLY A 172 -1.27 -0.56 10.81
CA GLY A 172 -0.39 -0.30 11.96
C GLY A 172 -0.81 -1.04 13.23
N SER A 173 0.06 -0.99 14.24
CA SER A 173 -0.03 -1.78 15.47
C SER A 173 -0.35 -0.97 16.73
N LYS A 174 -0.74 0.28 16.59
CA LYS A 174 -0.97 1.17 17.73
C LYS A 174 -2.47 1.45 17.93
N ILE A 175 -2.86 1.91 19.12
CA ILE A 175 -4.22 2.31 19.47
C ILE A 175 -4.23 3.82 19.73
N ALA A 176 -5.18 4.54 19.14
CA ALA A 176 -5.39 5.96 19.40
C ALA A 176 -6.73 6.20 20.08
N ILE A 177 -6.77 7.25 20.90
CA ILE A 177 -7.97 7.75 21.57
C ILE A 177 -7.98 9.26 21.38
N GLY A 178 -9.09 9.79 20.85
CA GLY A 178 -9.22 11.22 20.61
C GLY A 178 -10.63 11.59 20.10
N ARG A 179 -10.88 12.87 19.97
CA ARG A 179 -12.12 13.37 19.33
C ARG A 179 -12.03 13.18 17.83
N ALA A 180 -13.12 12.81 17.20
CA ALA A 180 -13.24 12.72 15.76
C ALA A 180 -13.36 14.12 15.13
N ARG A 181 -12.56 14.39 14.10
CA ARG A 181 -12.57 15.61 13.30
C ARG A 181 -12.74 15.23 11.83
N ILE A 182 -13.84 15.63 11.22
CA ILE A 182 -14.07 15.43 9.79
C ILE A 182 -13.39 16.58 9.06
N LEU A 183 -12.51 16.26 8.11
CA LEU A 183 -11.84 17.21 7.23
C LEU A 183 -12.04 16.75 5.78
N GLN A 184 -12.44 17.68 4.92
CA GLN A 184 -12.65 17.39 3.50
C GLN A 184 -11.38 17.61 2.67
N SER A 185 -10.50 18.48 3.13
CA SER A 185 -9.26 18.83 2.45
C SER A 185 -8.13 19.20 3.42
N PRO A 186 -6.85 19.16 2.97
CA PRO A 186 -5.70 19.57 3.79
C PRO A 186 -5.73 21.03 4.24
N GLU A 187 -6.40 21.92 3.48
CA GLU A 187 -6.51 23.35 3.79
C GLU A 187 -7.29 23.59 5.10
N GLU A 188 -8.15 22.65 5.48
CA GLU A 188 -8.91 22.71 6.74
C GLU A 188 -8.06 22.33 7.97
N SER A 189 -6.76 22.10 7.80
CA SER A 189 -5.82 21.69 8.86
C SER A 189 -5.83 22.61 10.09
N GLY A 190 -6.14 23.90 9.91
CA GLY A 190 -6.28 24.86 11.02
C GLY A 190 -7.38 24.52 12.03
N GLN A 191 -8.32 23.62 11.67
CA GLN A 191 -9.39 23.15 12.57
C GLN A 191 -8.93 21.97 13.45
N LEU A 192 -7.83 21.29 13.09
CA LEU A 192 -7.34 20.10 13.78
C LEU A 192 -6.58 20.48 15.04
N GLN A 193 -6.97 19.89 16.17
CA GLN A 193 -6.22 19.94 17.42
C GLN A 193 -5.29 18.72 17.53
N THR A 194 -4.15 18.91 18.16
CA THR A 194 -3.17 17.83 18.35
C THR A 194 -3.78 16.65 19.08
N GLY A 195 -3.68 15.46 18.47
CA GLY A 195 -4.20 14.20 19.03
C GLY A 195 -5.64 13.88 18.65
N GLU A 196 -6.35 14.74 17.89
CA GLU A 196 -7.67 14.41 17.33
C GLU A 196 -7.55 13.32 16.26
N ILE A 197 -8.63 12.58 16.05
CA ILE A 197 -8.73 11.54 15.02
C ILE A 197 -9.35 12.18 13.77
N VAL A 198 -8.57 12.22 12.69
CA VAL A 198 -9.03 12.77 11.42
C VAL A 198 -9.90 11.73 10.69
N ILE A 199 -11.03 12.18 10.18
CA ILE A 199 -11.91 11.40 9.31
C ILE A 199 -11.97 12.12 7.97
N SER A 200 -11.60 11.42 6.88
CA SER A 200 -11.63 11.96 5.52
C SER A 200 -12.04 10.89 4.51
N ASP A 201 -12.41 11.28 3.31
CA ASP A 201 -12.74 10.32 2.25
C ASP A 201 -11.49 9.58 1.75
N PHE A 202 -10.39 10.31 1.57
CA PHE A 202 -9.07 9.78 1.20
C PHE A 202 -7.97 10.74 1.66
N THR A 203 -6.70 10.30 1.63
CA THR A 203 -5.55 11.16 1.89
C THR A 203 -4.56 11.10 0.74
N SER A 204 -3.90 12.24 0.47
CA SER A 204 -2.83 12.42 -0.52
C SER A 204 -1.55 12.90 0.18
N PRO A 205 -0.40 12.99 -0.52
CA PRO A 205 0.83 13.53 0.07
C PRO A 205 0.69 14.92 0.69
N ASP A 206 -0.24 15.74 0.19
CA ASP A 206 -0.50 17.09 0.71
C ASP A 206 -1.07 17.12 2.13
N TRP A 207 -1.55 15.97 2.63
CA TRP A 207 -2.03 15.82 4.00
C TRP A 207 -0.90 15.73 5.04
N ASP A 208 0.36 15.67 4.63
CA ASP A 208 1.51 15.50 5.53
C ASP A 208 1.54 16.48 6.72
N PRO A 209 1.26 17.78 6.55
CA PRO A 209 1.18 18.73 7.66
C PRO A 209 0.05 18.41 8.66
N VAL A 210 -1.08 17.91 8.16
CA VAL A 210 -2.25 17.50 8.97
C VAL A 210 -1.92 16.24 9.77
N LEU A 211 -1.30 15.26 9.10
CA LEU A 211 -0.98 13.96 9.67
C LEU A 211 -0.01 14.06 10.85
N LYS A 212 0.87 15.06 10.83
CA LYS A 212 1.82 15.32 11.93
C LYS A 212 1.14 15.65 13.26
N ASN A 213 -0.05 16.21 13.23
CA ASN A 213 -0.80 16.63 14.43
C ASN A 213 -1.93 15.65 14.79
N ALA A 214 -2.35 14.79 13.86
CA ALA A 214 -3.39 13.81 14.08
C ALA A 214 -2.96 12.70 15.05
N GLY A 215 -3.87 12.24 15.89
CA GLY A 215 -3.69 11.07 16.75
C GLY A 215 -3.90 9.77 15.96
N ALA A 216 -4.84 9.79 15.01
CA ALA A 216 -5.13 8.71 14.06
C ALA A 216 -5.87 9.27 12.85
N ILE A 217 -6.00 8.44 11.80
CA ILE A 217 -6.72 8.79 10.59
C ILE A 217 -7.67 7.65 10.23
N ILE A 218 -8.89 8.01 9.86
CA ILE A 218 -9.89 7.10 9.31
C ILE A 218 -10.22 7.57 7.91
N THR A 219 -10.06 6.71 6.91
CA THR A 219 -10.40 7.03 5.52
C THR A 219 -11.39 6.05 4.94
N ASN A 220 -12.19 6.53 4.00
CA ASN A 220 -13.20 5.74 3.31
C ASN A 220 -12.59 4.94 2.14
N LYS A 221 -11.50 5.44 1.56
CA LYS A 221 -10.78 4.84 0.44
C LYS A 221 -9.29 4.79 0.72
N GLY A 222 -8.64 3.76 0.18
CA GLY A 222 -7.19 3.61 0.25
C GLY A 222 -6.75 2.22 0.69
N GLY A 223 -5.47 2.02 0.92
CA GLY A 223 -4.89 0.76 1.32
C GLY A 223 -3.52 0.95 1.97
N LYS A 224 -2.85 -0.16 2.27
CA LYS A 224 -1.53 -0.20 2.92
C LYS A 224 -0.42 0.54 2.15
N ASN A 225 -0.65 0.81 0.87
CA ASN A 225 0.31 1.47 -0.03
C ASN A 225 0.06 2.98 -0.17
N GLN A 226 -0.78 3.57 0.66
CA GLN A 226 -1.02 5.02 0.61
C GLN A 226 0.12 5.84 1.20
N PRO A 227 0.33 7.09 0.70
CA PRO A 227 1.31 8.01 1.25
C PRO A 227 1.17 8.25 2.75
N CYS A 228 -0.07 8.31 3.28
CA CYS A 228 -0.32 8.44 4.71
C CYS A 228 0.27 7.30 5.54
N PHE A 229 0.34 6.09 5.00
CA PHE A 229 0.99 4.95 5.65
C PHE A 229 2.48 5.21 5.87
N TYR A 230 3.19 5.69 4.84
CA TYR A 230 4.62 5.99 4.92
C TYR A 230 4.91 7.20 5.81
N CYS A 231 4.10 8.26 5.72
CA CYS A 231 4.26 9.44 6.56
C CYS A 231 4.02 9.14 8.03
N CYS A 232 3.01 8.35 8.37
CA CYS A 232 2.72 7.97 9.75
C CYS A 232 3.82 7.08 10.36
N GLN A 233 4.48 6.25 9.56
CA GLN A 233 5.59 5.42 10.04
C GLN A 233 6.90 6.21 10.21
N GLY A 234 7.21 7.12 9.26
CA GLY A 234 8.48 7.87 9.25
C GLY A 234 8.63 8.91 10.37
N ILE A 235 7.52 9.38 10.96
CA ILE A 235 7.55 10.43 12.00
C ILE A 235 7.69 9.86 13.42
N GLY A 236 7.71 8.53 13.58
CA GLY A 236 7.83 7.88 14.92
C GLY A 236 6.63 8.15 15.85
N ARG A 237 5.63 8.88 15.39
CA ARG A 237 4.36 9.14 16.08
C ARG A 237 3.30 8.15 15.62
N SER A 238 2.34 7.91 16.49
CA SER A 238 1.26 6.95 16.32
C SER A 238 0.29 7.42 15.23
N GLY A 239 0.63 7.20 13.97
CA GLY A 239 -0.33 7.39 12.89
C GLY A 239 -1.13 6.09 12.69
N TYR A 240 -2.43 6.18 12.72
CA TYR A 240 -3.34 5.09 12.40
C TYR A 240 -4.09 5.49 11.14
N CYS A 241 -4.09 4.62 10.16
CA CYS A 241 -5.00 4.70 9.05
C CYS A 241 -6.04 3.61 9.23
N TRP A 242 -7.30 3.99 9.31
CA TRP A 242 -8.43 3.08 9.36
C TRP A 242 -9.18 3.26 8.05
N LEU A 243 -9.30 2.20 7.29
CA LEU A 243 -10.16 2.20 6.10
C LEU A 243 -11.59 1.91 6.52
N TRP A 244 -12.48 2.80 6.19
CA TRP A 244 -13.91 2.62 6.40
C TRP A 244 -14.58 2.27 5.07
N ARG A 245 -15.32 1.17 5.04
CA ARG A 245 -16.24 0.84 3.96
C ARG A 245 -17.65 1.13 4.46
N CYS A 246 -18.29 2.17 3.94
CA CYS A 246 -19.73 2.26 3.99
C CYS A 246 -20.34 1.26 2.98
N ASN A 247 -21.20 0.35 3.46
CA ASN A 247 -22.14 -0.35 2.59
C ASN A 247 -23.24 0.61 2.15
#